data_912ff486770d1f45e8d86ad5041b5eef
#
_entry.id   912ff486770d1f45e8d86ad5041b5eef
#
_cell.length_a   1.000
_cell.length_b   1.000
_cell.length_c   1.000
_cell.angle_alpha   90.00
_cell.angle_beta   90.00
_cell.angle_gamma   90.00
#
_symmetry.space_group_name_H-M   'P 1'
#
loop_
_entity.id
_entity.type
_entity.pdbx_description
1 polymer ?
#
loop_
_entity_poly.entity_id
_entity_poly.type
_entity_poly.pdbx_seq_one_letter_code
_entity_poly.pdbx_strand_id
1 'polypeptide(L)'
;AVELLPTKPVPGQFAAKGDDQHATIDPANYKRYTPYVQALQMVDVKQLATVYFHYYPLFQQAYQNLGYPNGYFNDRLVETIDGLLQTPDVKGDIQLVRPNVMYQYADPMLEDLSAGQKVLLRMGPQNEAIVKAKLKELRAAVADRSRAGGNSRERSGSGG
;
A
#
# COMPACT_ATOMS: atom_id res chain seq x y z
N ALA A 1 -6.46 -20.72 -11.79
CA ALA A 1 -5.16 -20.05 -11.69
C ALA A 1 -5.33 -18.66 -12.25
N VAL A 2 -5.49 -17.67 -11.38
CA VAL A 2 -5.57 -16.26 -11.77
C VAL A 2 -4.14 -15.73 -11.68
N GLU A 3 -3.45 -15.79 -12.79
CA GLU A 3 -2.18 -15.10 -12.99
C GLU A 3 -2.50 -13.64 -13.32
N LEU A 4 -2.90 -12.90 -12.29
CA LEU A 4 -3.28 -11.50 -12.39
C LEU A 4 -2.15 -10.63 -11.88
N LEU A 5 -1.56 -9.93 -12.81
CA LEU A 5 -0.55 -8.87 -12.76
C LEU A 5 0.90 -9.38 -12.71
N PRO A 6 1.67 -9.09 -13.76
CA PRO A 6 3.11 -9.26 -13.70
C PRO A 6 3.72 -8.10 -12.89
N THR A 7 3.48 -8.09 -11.59
CA THR A 7 4.28 -7.27 -10.70
C THR A 7 5.64 -7.93 -10.59
N LYS A 8 6.51 -7.65 -11.55
CA LYS A 8 7.90 -8.01 -11.39
C LYS A 8 8.41 -7.35 -10.11
N PRO A 9 9.03 -8.10 -9.20
CA PRO A 9 9.64 -7.51 -8.02
C PRO A 9 10.59 -6.38 -8.43
N VAL A 10 10.70 -5.36 -7.60
CA VAL A 10 11.69 -4.29 -7.83
C VAL A 10 13.05 -4.94 -8.06
N PRO A 11 13.74 -4.65 -9.18
CA PRO A 11 14.98 -5.31 -9.55
C PRO A 11 16.06 -5.18 -8.46
N GLY A 12 16.87 -6.20 -8.30
CA GLY A 12 17.94 -6.28 -7.34
C GLY A 12 17.61 -7.11 -6.11
N GLN A 13 18.64 -7.56 -5.41
CA GLN A 13 18.50 -8.33 -4.18
C GLN A 13 18.42 -7.38 -2.98
N PHE A 14 17.72 -7.83 -1.93
CA PHE A 14 17.73 -7.14 -0.65
C PHE A 14 19.16 -7.12 -0.09
N ALA A 15 19.64 -5.93 0.28
CA ALA A 15 20.97 -5.73 0.85
C ALA A 15 20.85 -5.44 2.35
N ALA A 16 21.65 -6.16 3.12
CA ALA A 16 21.90 -5.88 4.53
C ALA A 16 23.33 -5.38 4.68
N LYS A 17 23.56 -4.48 5.64
CA LYS A 17 24.86 -3.94 6.02
C LYS A 17 25.23 -4.45 7.40
N GLY A 18 26.49 -4.82 7.59
CA GLY A 18 27.00 -5.36 8.85
C GLY A 18 27.25 -6.87 8.79
N ASP A 19 27.54 -7.45 9.96
CA ASP A 19 27.73 -8.88 10.14
C ASP A 19 26.43 -9.58 10.57
N ASP A 20 26.48 -10.91 10.71
CA ASP A 20 25.28 -11.71 11.07
C ASP A 20 24.70 -11.38 12.46
N GLN A 21 25.46 -10.70 13.33
CA GLN A 21 25.02 -10.32 14.66
C GLN A 21 24.55 -8.86 14.76
N HIS A 22 25.00 -8.01 13.83
CA HIS A 22 24.75 -6.57 13.81
C HIS A 22 24.33 -6.09 12.43
N ALA A 23 23.45 -6.83 11.76
CA ALA A 23 22.95 -6.47 10.44
C ALA A 23 21.90 -5.36 10.53
N THR A 24 21.92 -4.45 9.58
CA THR A 24 20.89 -3.41 9.38
C THR A 24 20.44 -3.38 7.93
N ILE A 25 19.30 -2.75 7.65
CA ILE A 25 18.89 -2.49 6.26
C ILE A 25 19.92 -1.55 5.61
N ASP A 26 20.52 -1.98 4.51
CA ASP A 26 21.42 -1.12 3.74
C ASP A 26 20.62 -0.02 3.02
N PRO A 27 20.98 1.27 3.17
CA PRO A 27 20.36 2.36 2.41
C PRO A 27 20.41 2.21 0.88
N ALA A 28 21.27 1.34 0.36
CA ALA A 28 21.26 0.99 -1.06
C ALA A 28 19.90 0.44 -1.52
N ASN A 29 19.12 -0.18 -0.62
CA ASN A 29 17.74 -0.60 -0.91
C ASN A 29 16.85 0.58 -1.27
N TYR A 30 17.03 1.73 -0.63
CA TYR A 30 16.19 2.91 -0.83
C TYR A 30 16.29 3.42 -2.27
N LYS A 31 17.50 3.40 -2.84
CA LYS A 31 17.76 3.83 -4.22
C LYS A 31 17.03 2.99 -5.25
N ARG A 32 16.75 1.73 -4.95
CA ARG A 32 16.00 0.82 -5.84
C ARG A 32 14.55 1.25 -5.99
N TYR A 33 13.97 1.82 -4.95
CA TYR A 33 12.56 2.26 -4.93
C TYR A 33 12.40 3.69 -5.43
N THR A 34 13.41 4.53 -5.36
CA THR A 34 13.33 5.95 -5.69
C THR A 34 12.74 6.24 -7.08
N PRO A 35 13.10 5.55 -8.17
CA PRO A 35 12.49 5.80 -9.49
C PRO A 35 10.98 5.53 -9.52
N TYR A 36 10.53 4.49 -8.81
CA TYR A 36 9.10 4.14 -8.72
C TYR A 36 8.34 5.17 -7.88
N VAL A 37 8.94 5.64 -6.80
CA VAL A 37 8.35 6.68 -5.94
C VAL A 37 8.25 8.00 -6.68
N GLN A 38 9.27 8.37 -7.47
CA GLN A 38 9.23 9.54 -8.32
C GLN A 38 8.12 9.45 -9.38
N ALA A 39 7.96 8.28 -10.02
CA ALA A 39 6.85 8.05 -10.95
C ALA A 39 5.49 8.18 -10.25
N LEU A 40 5.36 7.67 -9.03
CA LEU A 40 4.15 7.80 -8.23
C LEU A 40 3.82 9.26 -7.91
N GLN A 41 4.81 10.11 -7.65
CA GLN A 41 4.59 11.54 -7.41
C GLN A 41 3.97 12.24 -8.62
N MET A 42 4.26 11.78 -9.84
CA MET A 42 3.73 12.35 -11.08
C MET A 42 2.27 11.95 -11.33
N VAL A 43 1.72 10.99 -10.62
CA VAL A 43 0.34 10.54 -10.79
C VAL A 43 -0.63 11.62 -10.32
N ASP A 44 -1.55 12.03 -11.21
CA ASP A 44 -2.68 12.86 -10.85
C ASP A 44 -3.76 11.99 -10.18
N VAL A 45 -3.93 12.14 -8.88
CA VAL A 45 -4.86 11.34 -8.07
C VAL A 45 -6.31 11.58 -8.47
N LYS A 46 -6.68 12.79 -8.89
CA LYS A 46 -8.06 13.10 -9.31
C LYS A 46 -8.40 12.37 -10.61
N GLN A 47 -7.48 12.36 -11.57
CA GLN A 47 -7.66 11.61 -12.81
C GLN A 47 -7.70 10.10 -12.55
N LEU A 48 -6.80 9.61 -11.71
CA LEU A 48 -6.79 8.20 -11.31
C LEU A 48 -8.12 7.79 -10.65
N ALA A 49 -8.64 8.59 -9.73
CA ALA A 49 -9.91 8.34 -9.08
C ALA A 49 -11.07 8.34 -10.08
N THR A 50 -11.06 9.23 -11.07
CA THR A 50 -12.08 9.27 -12.15
C THR A 50 -12.07 7.97 -12.95
N VAL A 51 -10.91 7.49 -13.35
CA VAL A 51 -10.77 6.19 -14.06
C VAL A 51 -11.19 5.03 -13.19
N TYR A 52 -10.76 5.02 -11.92
CA TYR A 52 -11.12 4.01 -10.95
C TYR A 52 -12.65 3.89 -10.78
N PHE A 53 -13.36 5.00 -10.60
CA PHE A 53 -14.80 4.98 -10.45
C PHE A 53 -15.54 4.64 -11.74
N HIS A 54 -14.98 4.98 -12.90
CA HIS A 54 -15.54 4.56 -14.18
C HIS A 54 -15.58 3.04 -14.32
N TYR A 55 -14.49 2.36 -13.90
CA TYR A 55 -14.38 0.91 -13.96
C TYR A 55 -14.76 0.20 -12.65
N TYR A 56 -15.26 0.93 -11.66
CA TYR A 56 -15.58 0.37 -10.35
C TYR A 56 -16.49 -0.87 -10.40
N PRO A 57 -17.54 -0.94 -11.26
CA PRO A 57 -18.38 -2.14 -11.36
C PRO A 57 -17.58 -3.41 -11.65
N LEU A 58 -16.51 -3.31 -12.43
CA LEU A 58 -15.63 -4.47 -12.75
C LEU A 58 -14.83 -4.91 -11.53
N PHE A 59 -14.27 -3.96 -10.78
CA PHE A 59 -13.55 -4.24 -9.53
C PHE A 59 -14.46 -4.87 -8.49
N GLN A 60 -15.66 -4.33 -8.34
CA GLN A 60 -16.66 -4.84 -7.40
C GLN A 60 -17.10 -6.26 -7.76
N GLN A 61 -17.35 -6.53 -9.03
CA GLN A 61 -17.71 -7.87 -9.51
C GLN A 61 -16.57 -8.87 -9.27
N ALA A 62 -15.33 -8.50 -9.59
CA ALA A 62 -14.16 -9.33 -9.35
C ALA A 62 -13.99 -9.64 -7.86
N TYR A 63 -14.19 -8.65 -6.99
CA TYR A 63 -14.11 -8.80 -5.54
C TYR A 63 -15.17 -9.80 -5.00
N GLN A 64 -16.39 -9.70 -5.48
CA GLN A 64 -17.45 -10.63 -5.13
C GLN A 64 -17.13 -12.07 -5.58
N ASN A 65 -16.59 -12.22 -6.79
CA ASN A 65 -16.19 -13.51 -7.35
C ASN A 65 -15.01 -14.16 -6.60
N LEU A 66 -14.19 -13.35 -5.91
CA LEU A 66 -13.10 -13.83 -5.06
C LEU A 66 -13.59 -14.41 -3.70
N GLY A 67 -14.88 -14.36 -3.42
CA GLY A 67 -15.47 -14.92 -2.20
C GLY A 67 -15.99 -13.88 -1.21
N TYR A 68 -16.19 -12.64 -1.64
CA TYR A 68 -16.72 -11.56 -0.81
C TYR A 68 -18.06 -11.03 -1.34
N PRO A 69 -19.12 -11.87 -1.43
CA PRO A 69 -20.37 -11.51 -2.12
C PRO A 69 -21.12 -10.34 -1.48
N ASN A 70 -20.91 -10.10 -0.19
CA ASN A 70 -21.56 -9.04 0.58
C ASN A 70 -20.63 -7.86 0.90
N GLY A 71 -19.37 -7.91 0.42
CA GLY A 71 -18.38 -6.87 0.68
C GLY A 71 -18.30 -5.84 -0.45
N TYR A 72 -17.84 -4.64 -0.10
CA TYR A 72 -17.54 -3.58 -1.05
C TYR A 72 -16.04 -3.47 -1.27
N PHE A 73 -15.62 -3.51 -2.54
CA PHE A 73 -14.20 -3.36 -2.90
C PHE A 73 -13.63 -2.03 -2.41
N ASN A 74 -14.40 -0.94 -2.51
CA ASN A 74 -13.95 0.38 -2.06
C ASN A 74 -13.65 0.43 -0.56
N ASP A 75 -14.46 -0.25 0.27
CA ASP A 75 -14.21 -0.33 1.71
C ASP A 75 -12.90 -1.06 1.99
N ARG A 76 -12.65 -2.15 1.28
CA ARG A 76 -11.39 -2.90 1.37
C ARG A 76 -10.20 -2.08 0.91
N LEU A 77 -10.35 -1.29 -0.14
CA LEU A 77 -9.29 -0.38 -0.62
C LEU A 77 -8.94 0.67 0.44
N VAL A 78 -9.95 1.33 1.02
CA VAL A 78 -9.76 2.33 2.08
C VAL A 78 -9.09 1.70 3.31
N GLU A 79 -9.58 0.55 3.76
CA GLU A 79 -8.98 -0.19 4.88
C GLU A 79 -7.50 -0.54 4.63
N THR A 80 -7.19 -0.97 3.41
CA THR A 80 -5.81 -1.30 3.01
C THR A 80 -4.92 -0.05 3.03
N ILE A 81 -5.41 1.07 2.52
CA ILE A 81 -4.69 2.35 2.55
C ILE A 81 -4.45 2.78 3.99
N ASP A 82 -5.47 2.69 4.85
CA ASP A 82 -5.36 3.04 6.27
C ASP A 82 -4.31 2.18 6.98
N GLY A 83 -4.29 0.88 6.68
CA GLY A 83 -3.25 -0.03 7.20
C GLY A 83 -1.84 0.39 6.76
N LEU A 84 -1.65 0.76 5.50
CA LEU A 84 -0.36 1.24 5.00
C LEU A 84 0.05 2.57 5.65
N LEU A 85 -0.90 3.47 5.88
CA LEU A 85 -0.64 4.76 6.55
C LEU A 85 -0.22 4.59 8.02
N GLN A 86 -0.56 3.48 8.65
CA GLN A 86 -0.14 3.15 10.01
C GLN A 86 1.28 2.58 10.11
N THR A 87 1.99 2.41 8.99
CA THR A 87 3.40 1.99 9.00
C THR A 87 4.21 2.93 9.88
N PRO A 88 5.02 2.41 10.85
CA PRO A 88 5.82 3.25 11.73
C PRO A 88 6.84 4.09 10.97
N ASP A 89 7.00 5.34 11.37
CA ASP A 89 8.07 6.22 10.89
C ASP A 89 9.35 5.93 11.67
N VAL A 90 10.15 4.97 11.20
CA VAL A 90 11.39 4.57 11.87
C VAL A 90 12.51 5.52 11.45
N LYS A 91 13.09 6.20 12.44
CA LYS A 91 14.27 7.04 12.26
C LYS A 91 15.52 6.25 12.63
N GLY A 92 16.52 6.28 11.76
CA GLY A 92 17.77 5.57 11.95
C GLY A 92 17.78 4.15 11.36
N ASP A 93 18.77 3.38 11.76
CA ASP A 93 18.99 2.05 11.21
C ASP A 93 18.01 1.03 11.78
N ILE A 94 17.40 0.24 10.89
CA ILE A 94 16.52 -0.86 11.28
C ILE A 94 17.39 -2.11 11.46
N GLN A 95 17.41 -2.65 12.67
CA GLN A 95 18.16 -3.84 13.03
C GLN A 95 17.51 -5.08 12.42
N LEU A 96 18.35 -5.98 11.92
CA LEU A 96 17.96 -7.26 11.35
C LEU A 96 18.60 -8.41 12.13
N VAL A 97 17.92 -9.53 12.14
CA VAL A 97 18.44 -10.81 12.63
C VAL A 97 18.34 -11.86 11.51
N ARG A 98 19.21 -12.83 11.53
CA ARG A 98 19.22 -13.92 10.56
C ARG A 98 19.22 -15.27 11.27
N PRO A 99 18.05 -15.67 11.85
CA PRO A 99 17.96 -16.93 12.57
C PRO A 99 18.15 -18.15 11.67
N ASN A 100 17.82 -18.00 10.37
CA ASN A 100 17.96 -19.04 9.36
C ASN A 100 18.57 -18.43 8.08
N VAL A 101 18.02 -18.75 6.90
CA VAL A 101 18.51 -18.25 5.61
C VAL A 101 18.04 -16.82 5.33
N MET A 102 16.84 -16.46 5.82
CA MET A 102 16.20 -15.16 5.55
C MET A 102 16.43 -14.17 6.69
N TYR A 103 16.60 -12.89 6.34
CA TYR A 103 16.62 -11.80 7.31
C TYR A 103 15.21 -11.52 7.85
N GLN A 104 15.14 -11.23 9.15
CA GLN A 104 13.94 -10.77 9.86
C GLN A 104 14.26 -9.45 10.57
N TYR A 105 13.22 -8.66 10.89
CA TYR A 105 13.42 -7.51 11.77
C TYR A 105 13.71 -7.97 13.18
N ALA A 106 14.71 -7.36 13.82
CA ALA A 106 15.05 -7.67 15.21
C ALA A 106 13.94 -7.22 16.18
N ASP A 107 13.26 -6.12 15.84
CA ASP A 107 12.10 -5.64 16.58
C ASP A 107 10.85 -6.49 16.22
N PRO A 108 10.26 -7.22 17.18
CA PRO A 108 9.07 -8.02 16.93
C PRO A 108 7.89 -7.20 16.41
N MET A 109 7.74 -5.93 16.83
CA MET A 109 6.66 -5.07 16.35
C MET A 109 6.80 -4.76 14.86
N LEU A 110 8.03 -4.63 14.35
CA LEU A 110 8.30 -4.45 12.94
C LEU A 110 8.15 -5.77 12.16
N GLU A 111 8.51 -6.88 12.76
CA GLU A 111 8.38 -8.21 12.13
C GLU A 111 6.92 -8.64 11.98
N ASP A 112 6.04 -8.23 12.87
CA ASP A 112 4.61 -8.53 12.84
C ASP A 112 3.80 -7.63 11.86
N LEU A 113 4.44 -6.63 11.27
CA LEU A 113 3.79 -5.77 10.28
C LEU A 113 3.35 -6.55 9.03
N SER A 114 2.32 -6.03 8.34
CA SER A 114 1.89 -6.58 7.05
C SER A 114 2.99 -6.51 5.99
N ALA A 115 2.88 -7.33 4.96
CA ALA A 115 3.85 -7.32 3.84
C ALA A 115 3.97 -5.93 3.19
N GLY A 116 2.85 -5.22 3.01
CA GLY A 116 2.85 -3.86 2.45
C GLY A 116 3.57 -2.86 3.35
N GLN A 117 3.33 -2.90 4.66
CA GLN A 117 4.02 -2.06 5.62
C GLN A 117 5.53 -2.35 5.65
N LYS A 118 5.92 -3.63 5.59
CA LYS A 118 7.34 -4.01 5.49
C LYS A 118 8.01 -3.48 4.22
N VAL A 119 7.30 -3.43 3.10
CA VAL A 119 7.81 -2.81 1.86
C VAL A 119 8.06 -1.32 2.06
N LEU A 120 7.15 -0.60 2.71
CA LEU A 120 7.34 0.83 3.02
C LEU A 120 8.58 1.07 3.87
N LEU A 121 8.83 0.26 4.89
CA LEU A 121 10.06 0.35 5.68
C LEU A 121 11.33 0.14 4.83
N ARG A 122 11.29 -0.81 3.89
CA ARG A 122 12.43 -1.09 2.99
C ARG A 122 12.72 0.04 2.00
N MET A 123 11.73 0.86 1.70
CA MET A 123 11.92 2.03 0.83
C MET A 123 12.74 3.14 1.47
N GLY A 124 12.87 3.13 2.79
CA GLY A 124 13.50 4.17 3.58
C GLY A 124 12.57 5.33 3.92
N PRO A 125 12.93 6.13 4.93
CA PRO A 125 12.02 7.12 5.52
C PRO A 125 11.58 8.22 4.55
N GLN A 126 12.44 8.64 3.63
CA GLN A 126 12.08 9.68 2.66
C GLN A 126 11.07 9.16 1.63
N ASN A 127 11.32 7.99 1.04
CA ASN A 127 10.41 7.36 0.07
C ASN A 127 9.08 6.99 0.74
N GLU A 128 9.13 6.44 1.95
CA GLU A 128 7.94 6.13 2.75
C GLU A 128 7.06 7.36 2.96
N ALA A 129 7.63 8.50 3.34
CA ALA A 129 6.90 9.75 3.56
C ALA A 129 6.18 10.22 2.27
N ILE A 130 6.85 10.12 1.12
CA ILE A 130 6.28 10.48 -0.18
C ILE A 130 5.11 9.56 -0.52
N VAL A 131 5.28 8.25 -0.36
CA VAL A 131 4.21 7.27 -0.62
C VAL A 131 3.02 7.50 0.29
N LYS A 132 3.24 7.72 1.58
CA LYS A 132 2.17 8.04 2.53
C LYS A 132 1.40 9.30 2.16
N ALA A 133 2.10 10.36 1.73
CA ALA A 133 1.45 11.58 1.27
C ALA A 133 0.52 11.31 0.08
N LYS A 134 0.97 10.52 -0.89
CA LYS A 134 0.16 10.13 -2.07
C LYS A 134 -1.01 9.22 -1.68
N LEU A 135 -0.82 8.31 -0.75
CA LEU A 135 -1.90 7.46 -0.22
C LEU A 135 -2.98 8.27 0.49
N LYS A 136 -2.61 9.33 1.23
CA LYS A 136 -3.59 10.25 1.84
C LYS A 136 -4.44 10.97 0.80
N GLU A 137 -3.82 11.45 -0.28
CA GLU A 137 -4.54 12.07 -1.38
C GLU A 137 -5.52 11.07 -2.05
N LEU A 138 -5.06 9.85 -2.30
CA LEU A 138 -5.89 8.79 -2.89
C LEU A 138 -7.06 8.43 -1.97
N ARG A 139 -6.79 8.27 -0.68
CA ARG A 139 -7.82 7.98 0.33
C ARG A 139 -8.93 9.03 0.32
N ALA A 140 -8.56 10.29 0.33
CA ALA A 140 -9.53 11.38 0.26
C ALA A 140 -10.37 11.32 -1.02
N ALA A 141 -9.75 11.08 -2.16
CA ALA A 141 -10.43 11.02 -3.45
C ALA A 141 -11.43 9.85 -3.54
N VAL A 142 -11.11 8.67 -3.00
CA VAL A 142 -12.00 7.50 -3.05
C VAL A 142 -13.04 7.49 -1.95
N ALA A 143 -12.76 8.07 -0.78
CA ALA A 143 -13.71 8.15 0.35
C ALA A 143 -14.82 9.17 0.09
N ASP A 144 -14.53 10.32 -0.50
CA ASP A 144 -15.52 11.38 -0.74
C ASP A 144 -16.64 10.95 -1.69
N ARG A 145 -16.32 10.16 -2.72
CA ARG A 145 -17.33 9.68 -3.67
C ARG A 145 -18.25 8.58 -3.10
N SER A 146 -17.80 7.78 -2.16
CA SER A 146 -18.65 6.81 -1.50
C SER A 146 -19.78 7.48 -0.71
N ARG A 147 -19.50 8.65 -0.12
CA ARG A 147 -20.49 9.49 0.55
C ARG A 147 -21.48 10.13 -0.42
N ALA A 148 -21.03 10.59 -1.59
CA ALA A 148 -21.89 11.17 -2.61
C ALA A 148 -22.84 10.13 -3.26
N GLY A 149 -22.38 8.89 -3.45
CA GLY A 149 -23.20 7.79 -3.98
C GLY A 149 -24.27 7.29 -3.02
N GLY A 150 -24.00 7.33 -1.70
CA GLY A 150 -24.97 6.96 -0.65
C GLY A 150 -26.12 7.96 -0.54
N ASN A 151 -25.82 9.24 -0.66
CA ASN A 151 -26.82 10.31 -0.52
C ASN A 151 -27.80 10.42 -1.71
N SER A 152 -27.43 9.88 -2.87
CA SER A 152 -28.31 9.85 -4.05
C SER A 152 -29.38 8.75 -3.98
N ARG A 153 -29.14 7.69 -3.21
CA ARG A 153 -30.10 6.59 -3.02
C ARG A 153 -31.17 6.90 -1.97
N GLU A 154 -30.87 7.72 -0.97
CA GLU A 154 -31.85 8.12 0.05
C GLU A 154 -32.86 9.17 -0.45
N ARG A 155 -32.52 9.95 -1.48
CA ARG A 155 -33.42 10.97 -2.05
C ARG A 155 -34.44 10.43 -3.06
N SER A 156 -34.24 9.23 -3.59
CA SER A 156 -35.21 8.62 -4.53
C SER A 156 -36.24 7.70 -3.88
N GLY A 157 -36.19 7.53 -2.57
CA GLY A 157 -37.13 6.68 -1.80
C GLY A 157 -38.24 7.40 -1.05
N SER A 158 -38.35 8.73 -1.14
CA SER A 158 -39.40 9.51 -0.44
C SER A 158 -40.28 10.26 -1.43
N GLY A 159 -41.03 9.52 -2.21
CA GLY A 159 -42.00 10.08 -3.14
C GLY A 159 -42.97 8.99 -3.61
N GLY A 160 -43.91 8.67 -2.77
CA GLY A 160 -45.01 7.77 -3.08
C GLY A 160 -46.06 7.84 -2.00
#